data_c3995ea5df091da00ef80dfcbab34d69
#
_entry.id   c3995ea5df091da00ef80dfcbab34d69
#
_cell.length_a   1.000
_cell.length_b   1.000
_cell.length_c   1.000
_cell.angle_alpha   90.00
_cell.angle_beta   90.00
_cell.angle_gamma   90.00
#
_symmetry.space_group_name_H-M   'P 1'
#
loop_
_entity.id
_entity.type
_entity.pdbx_description
1 polymer ?
#
loop_
_entity_poly.entity_id
_entity_poly.type
_entity_poly.pdbx_seq_one_letter_code
_entity_poly.pdbx_strand_id
1 'polypeptide(L)'
;SSGSGTMSPMSTRTVHTFCRYCPASCGLEVTVEDNHVTKISADKQNPHTWHDFCAKGRTAHQLVEHPRRILNPMRRVGETYVEATWDEAIADIAKRMNALIDADGPDAIGAYYGNPSGFSSSNIVFMNAWLDAIGTRNRYAVGSVDQNAWHVVAEAMYGSMLMAPVSDVDNCDYFLLVGTNPAVSAWNWLETVPGGWRRAPHSPDSGATCGC
;
A
#
# COMPACT_ATOMS: atom_id res chain seq x y z
N SER A 1 -34.79 -39.29 -2.06
CA SER A 1 -33.65 -39.32 -1.13
C SER A 1 -33.23 -37.88 -0.86
N SER A 2 -33.65 -37.39 0.33
CA SER A 2 -33.30 -36.09 0.84
C SER A 2 -31.85 -36.12 1.28
N GLY A 3 -30.95 -35.48 0.52
CA GLY A 3 -29.57 -35.20 0.93
C GLY A 3 -29.56 -34.12 1.95
N SER A 4 -29.37 -34.48 3.21
CA SER A 4 -29.01 -33.53 4.28
C SER A 4 -27.60 -33.03 4.02
N GLY A 5 -27.45 -31.86 3.43
CA GLY A 5 -26.19 -31.15 3.35
C GLY A 5 -25.76 -30.80 4.77
N THR A 6 -24.79 -31.53 5.31
CA THR A 6 -24.09 -31.14 6.54
C THR A 6 -23.36 -29.83 6.25
N MET A 7 -23.88 -28.74 6.81
CA MET A 7 -23.12 -27.48 6.88
C MET A 7 -21.81 -27.76 7.60
N SER A 8 -20.70 -27.57 6.90
CA SER A 8 -19.38 -27.59 7.55
C SER A 8 -19.38 -26.58 8.68
N PRO A 9 -18.75 -26.89 9.83
CA PRO A 9 -18.72 -25.96 10.95
C PRO A 9 -18.08 -24.65 10.50
N MET A 10 -18.71 -23.52 10.85
CA MET A 10 -18.20 -22.18 10.61
C MET A 10 -16.77 -22.10 11.14
N SER A 11 -15.82 -21.84 10.26
CA SER A 11 -14.41 -21.75 10.65
C SER A 11 -14.02 -20.30 10.89
N THR A 12 -13.83 -19.95 12.16
CA THR A 12 -13.24 -18.66 12.53
C THR A 12 -11.74 -18.82 12.71
N ARG A 13 -10.96 -17.98 12.08
CA ARG A 13 -9.50 -17.94 12.25
C ARG A 13 -8.99 -16.51 12.39
N THR A 14 -7.93 -16.33 13.15
CA THR A 14 -7.19 -15.09 13.24
C THR A 14 -5.90 -15.20 12.44
N VAL A 15 -5.60 -14.18 11.63
CA VAL A 15 -4.41 -14.10 10.77
C VAL A 15 -3.67 -12.82 11.08
N HIS A 16 -2.37 -12.93 11.36
CA HIS A 16 -1.48 -11.78 11.49
C HIS A 16 -0.93 -11.40 10.12
N THR A 17 -1.02 -10.11 9.78
CA THR A 17 -0.57 -9.56 8.49
C THR A 17 -0.20 -8.10 8.66
N PHE A 18 -0.08 -7.34 7.58
CA PHE A 18 0.23 -5.92 7.62
C PHE A 18 -0.60 -5.10 6.64
N CYS A 19 -0.74 -3.82 6.94
CA CYS A 19 -1.41 -2.86 6.06
C CYS A 19 -0.52 -2.47 4.88
N ARG A 20 -1.07 -2.47 3.67
CA ARG A 20 -0.35 -2.18 2.43
C ARG A 20 -0.61 -0.79 1.85
N TYR A 21 -1.22 0.11 2.60
CA TYR A 21 -1.59 1.43 2.06
C TYR A 21 -0.45 2.44 2.05
N CYS A 22 0.48 2.33 2.99
CA CYS A 22 1.59 3.28 3.08
C CYS A 22 2.85 2.63 3.71
N PRO A 23 4.01 3.31 3.72
CA PRO A 23 5.26 2.80 4.26
C PRO A 23 5.22 2.44 5.75
N ALA A 24 4.21 2.91 6.48
CA ALA A 24 4.03 2.56 7.88
C ALA A 24 3.89 1.06 8.12
N SER A 25 3.36 0.32 7.14
CA SER A 25 3.24 -1.16 7.16
C SER A 25 2.70 -1.71 8.49
N CYS A 26 1.68 -1.02 9.04
CA CYS A 26 1.13 -1.33 10.36
C CYS A 26 0.71 -2.81 10.46
N GLY A 27 1.08 -3.48 11.55
CA GLY A 27 0.69 -4.85 11.86
C GLY A 27 -0.82 -4.96 12.10
N LEU A 28 -1.43 -5.94 11.48
CA LEU A 28 -2.86 -6.20 11.54
C LEU A 28 -3.15 -7.59 12.06
N GLU A 29 -4.10 -7.68 12.98
CA GLU A 29 -4.76 -8.90 13.34
C GLU A 29 -6.12 -8.95 12.65
N VAL A 30 -6.32 -9.93 11.78
CA VAL A 30 -7.50 -10.05 10.91
C VAL A 30 -8.30 -11.27 11.32
N THR A 31 -9.59 -11.07 11.66
CA THR A 31 -10.53 -12.16 11.90
C THR A 31 -11.20 -12.54 10.58
N VAL A 32 -11.15 -13.82 10.27
CA VAL A 32 -11.78 -14.38 9.07
C VAL A 32 -12.79 -15.44 9.51
N GLU A 33 -14.05 -15.28 9.09
CA GLU A 33 -15.14 -16.20 9.33
C GLU A 33 -15.70 -16.66 7.97
N ASP A 34 -15.75 -17.95 7.76
CA ASP A 34 -16.22 -18.56 6.49
C ASP A 34 -15.58 -17.92 5.23
N ASN A 35 -14.28 -17.66 5.31
CA ASN A 35 -13.48 -16.99 4.27
C ASN A 35 -13.81 -15.50 4.01
N HIS A 36 -14.60 -14.87 4.88
CA HIS A 36 -14.87 -13.44 4.87
C HIS A 36 -14.12 -12.71 5.96
N VAL A 37 -13.58 -11.55 5.66
CA VAL A 37 -12.91 -10.71 6.67
C VAL A 37 -13.97 -9.95 7.46
N THR A 38 -14.15 -10.29 8.73
CA THR A 38 -15.17 -9.68 9.59
C THR A 38 -14.63 -8.58 10.48
N LYS A 39 -13.32 -8.61 10.81
CA LYS A 39 -12.72 -7.62 11.68
C LYS A 39 -11.23 -7.42 11.36
N ILE A 40 -10.79 -6.16 11.47
CA ILE A 40 -9.37 -5.80 11.47
C ILE A 40 -9.05 -5.02 12.75
N SER A 41 -8.06 -5.47 13.49
CA SER A 41 -7.54 -4.85 14.72
C SER A 41 -6.03 -4.69 14.65
N ALA A 42 -5.47 -3.88 15.56
CA ALA A 42 -4.02 -3.76 15.68
C ALA A 42 -3.42 -5.07 16.18
N ASP A 43 -2.37 -5.51 15.51
CA ASP A 43 -1.58 -6.66 15.99
C ASP A 43 -0.78 -6.25 17.23
N LYS A 44 -1.21 -6.70 18.38
CA LYS A 44 -0.58 -6.39 19.68
C LYS A 44 0.79 -7.04 19.86
N GLN A 45 1.17 -7.97 19.00
CA GLN A 45 2.49 -8.61 18.98
C GLN A 45 3.48 -7.88 18.05
N ASN A 46 3.00 -6.97 17.23
CA ASN A 46 3.87 -6.19 16.34
C ASN A 46 4.65 -5.14 17.15
N PRO A 47 5.99 -5.16 17.15
CA PRO A 47 6.80 -4.28 17.99
C PRO A 47 6.75 -2.80 17.56
N HIS A 48 6.33 -2.52 16.32
CA HIS A 48 6.33 -1.17 15.77
C HIS A 48 4.95 -0.50 15.78
N THR A 49 3.89 -1.29 15.73
CA THR A 49 2.52 -0.78 15.55
C THR A 49 1.50 -1.45 16.46
N TRP A 50 1.97 -2.00 17.57
CA TRP A 50 1.16 -2.75 18.56
C TRP A 50 0.04 -1.91 19.16
N HIS A 51 0.17 -0.59 19.17
CA HIS A 51 -0.78 0.30 19.85
C HIS A 51 -2.03 0.47 19.02
N ASP A 52 -1.91 1.02 17.82
CA ASP A 52 -3.02 1.30 16.92
C ASP A 52 -2.57 1.58 15.48
N PHE A 53 -3.54 1.87 14.60
CA PHE A 53 -3.32 2.23 13.20
C PHE A 53 -4.47 3.09 12.66
N CYS A 54 -4.27 3.73 11.51
CA CYS A 54 -5.20 4.73 10.98
C CYS A 54 -6.51 4.12 10.44
N ALA A 55 -7.51 4.97 10.25
CA ALA A 55 -8.83 4.59 9.73
C ALA A 55 -8.79 3.86 8.37
N LYS A 56 -7.83 4.18 7.50
CA LYS A 56 -7.67 3.50 6.19
C LYS A 56 -7.40 2.01 6.33
N GLY A 57 -6.52 1.62 7.25
CA GLY A 57 -6.27 0.21 7.55
C GLY A 57 -7.47 -0.50 8.17
N ARG A 58 -8.18 0.19 9.08
CA ARG A 58 -9.35 -0.37 9.76
C ARG A 58 -10.49 -0.72 8.81
N THR A 59 -10.66 0.04 7.74
CA THR A 59 -11.74 -0.13 6.78
C THR A 59 -11.32 -0.90 5.53
N ALA A 60 -10.09 -1.42 5.48
CA ALA A 60 -9.53 -2.10 4.32
C ALA A 60 -10.36 -3.30 3.84
N HIS A 61 -10.99 -4.04 4.76
CA HIS A 61 -11.86 -5.18 4.43
C HIS A 61 -13.06 -4.78 3.58
N GLN A 62 -13.60 -3.57 3.77
CA GLN A 62 -14.74 -3.08 3.00
C GLN A 62 -14.44 -2.95 1.49
N LEU A 63 -13.16 -2.82 1.12
CA LEU A 63 -12.75 -2.79 -0.28
C LEU A 63 -12.65 -4.19 -0.89
N VAL A 64 -12.40 -5.21 -0.08
CA VAL A 64 -12.25 -6.60 -0.56
C VAL A 64 -13.58 -7.13 -1.11
N GLU A 65 -14.67 -6.86 -0.40
CA GLU A 65 -16.00 -7.38 -0.71
C GLU A 65 -16.98 -6.28 -1.17
N HIS A 66 -16.46 -5.14 -1.59
CA HIS A 66 -17.32 -4.04 -2.00
C HIS A 66 -18.12 -4.39 -3.27
N PRO A 67 -19.45 -4.14 -3.31
CA PRO A 67 -20.30 -4.51 -4.45
C PRO A 67 -19.87 -3.94 -5.80
N ARG A 68 -19.17 -2.79 -5.79
CA ARG A 68 -18.63 -2.16 -7.01
C ARG A 68 -17.20 -2.59 -7.33
N ARG A 69 -16.65 -3.59 -6.63
CA ARG A 69 -15.31 -4.09 -6.93
C ARG A 69 -15.33 -4.82 -8.26
N ILE A 70 -14.42 -4.48 -9.15
CA ILE A 70 -14.19 -5.21 -10.40
C ILE A 70 -13.46 -6.50 -10.07
N LEU A 71 -14.08 -7.64 -10.38
CA LEU A 71 -13.56 -8.98 -10.07
C LEU A 71 -12.93 -9.66 -11.29
N ASN A 72 -13.38 -9.28 -12.48
CA ASN A 72 -12.91 -9.83 -13.76
C ASN A 72 -12.34 -8.71 -14.63
N PRO A 73 -11.48 -9.02 -15.60
CA PRO A 73 -11.08 -8.06 -16.61
C PRO A 73 -12.30 -7.49 -17.34
N MET A 74 -12.23 -6.19 -17.66
CA MET A 74 -13.31 -5.50 -18.35
C MET A 74 -12.78 -4.94 -19.67
N ARG A 75 -13.48 -5.22 -20.77
CA ARG A 75 -13.18 -4.68 -22.10
C ARG A 75 -14.18 -3.57 -22.45
N ARG A 76 -13.68 -2.43 -22.88
CA ARG A 76 -14.53 -1.34 -23.36
C ARG A 76 -15.09 -1.70 -24.75
N VAL A 77 -16.41 -1.58 -24.89
CA VAL A 77 -17.13 -1.73 -26.17
C VAL A 77 -18.03 -0.50 -26.33
N GLY A 78 -17.63 0.44 -27.18
CA GLY A 78 -18.29 1.74 -27.28
C GLY A 78 -18.20 2.51 -25.96
N GLU A 79 -19.35 2.85 -25.39
CA GLU A 79 -19.48 3.57 -24.11
C GLU A 79 -19.67 2.65 -22.89
N THR A 80 -19.68 1.34 -23.08
CA THR A 80 -19.89 0.37 -22.02
C THR A 80 -18.67 -0.50 -21.79
N TYR A 81 -18.65 -1.19 -20.63
CA TYR A 81 -17.64 -2.18 -20.31
C TYR A 81 -18.32 -3.53 -20.18
N VAL A 82 -17.73 -4.54 -20.80
CA VAL A 82 -18.17 -5.93 -20.74
C VAL A 82 -17.08 -6.79 -20.12
N GLU A 83 -17.49 -7.82 -19.37
CA GLU A 83 -16.54 -8.77 -18.80
C GLU A 83 -15.79 -9.54 -19.88
N ALA A 84 -14.54 -9.85 -19.61
CA ALA A 84 -13.68 -10.70 -20.42
C ALA A 84 -12.95 -11.71 -19.51
N THR A 85 -12.55 -12.81 -20.08
CA THR A 85 -11.67 -13.74 -19.38
C THR A 85 -10.25 -13.18 -19.30
N TRP A 86 -9.45 -13.68 -18.36
CA TRP A 86 -8.04 -13.31 -18.26
C TRP A 86 -7.26 -13.63 -19.53
N ASP A 87 -7.52 -14.79 -20.15
CA ASP A 87 -6.86 -15.21 -21.40
C ASP A 87 -7.18 -14.27 -22.54
N GLU A 88 -8.45 -13.88 -22.71
CA GLU A 88 -8.86 -12.89 -23.73
C GLU A 88 -8.22 -11.53 -23.49
N ALA A 89 -8.20 -11.06 -22.25
CA ALA A 89 -7.62 -9.76 -21.90
C ALA A 89 -6.11 -9.75 -22.15
N ILE A 90 -5.39 -10.77 -21.72
CA ILE A 90 -3.94 -10.89 -21.91
C ILE A 90 -3.60 -11.01 -23.41
N ALA A 91 -4.34 -11.82 -24.18
CA ALA A 91 -4.12 -11.96 -25.61
C ALA A 91 -4.35 -10.66 -26.39
N ASP A 92 -5.42 -9.90 -26.07
CA ASP A 92 -5.70 -8.61 -26.71
C ASP A 92 -4.63 -7.57 -26.37
N ILE A 93 -4.22 -7.48 -25.10
CA ILE A 93 -3.15 -6.57 -24.65
C ILE A 93 -1.82 -6.92 -25.34
N ALA A 94 -1.42 -8.19 -25.32
CA ALA A 94 -0.17 -8.63 -25.96
C ALA A 94 -0.15 -8.34 -27.46
N LYS A 95 -1.26 -8.60 -28.16
CA LYS A 95 -1.38 -8.30 -29.59
C LYS A 95 -1.18 -6.80 -29.88
N ARG A 96 -1.82 -5.92 -29.10
CA ARG A 96 -1.71 -4.47 -29.30
C ARG A 96 -0.32 -3.95 -28.95
N MET A 97 0.26 -4.43 -27.85
CA MET A 97 1.61 -4.05 -27.45
C MET A 97 2.66 -4.47 -28.49
N ASN A 98 2.61 -5.71 -28.95
CA ASN A 98 3.53 -6.18 -29.98
C ASN A 98 3.40 -5.34 -31.26
N ALA A 99 2.18 -5.01 -31.70
CA ALA A 99 1.99 -4.16 -32.86
C ALA A 99 2.61 -2.76 -32.70
N LEU A 100 2.55 -2.18 -31.49
CA LEU A 100 3.20 -0.89 -31.19
C LEU A 100 4.73 -1.01 -31.17
N ILE A 101 5.24 -2.08 -30.58
CA ILE A 101 6.68 -2.35 -30.50
C ILE A 101 7.26 -2.60 -31.92
N ASP A 102 6.54 -3.33 -32.74
CA ASP A 102 6.95 -3.61 -34.15
C ASP A 102 6.94 -2.35 -35.02
N ALA A 103 6.02 -1.42 -34.76
CA ALA A 103 5.90 -0.19 -35.52
C ALA A 103 6.88 0.91 -35.05
N ASP A 104 6.99 1.12 -33.74
CA ASP A 104 7.61 2.31 -33.16
C ASP A 104 8.76 1.97 -32.18
N GLY A 105 9.04 0.70 -32.00
CA GLY A 105 10.08 0.20 -31.09
C GLY A 105 9.62 0.09 -29.64
N PRO A 106 10.46 -0.50 -28.75
CA PRO A 106 10.10 -0.80 -27.37
C PRO A 106 9.78 0.42 -26.51
N ASP A 107 10.34 1.59 -26.84
CA ASP A 107 10.09 2.83 -26.13
C ASP A 107 8.69 3.44 -26.42
N ALA A 108 7.92 2.85 -27.34
CA ALA A 108 6.49 3.16 -27.49
C ALA A 108 5.66 2.68 -26.28
N ILE A 109 6.21 1.78 -25.48
CA ILE A 109 5.59 1.29 -24.24
C ILE A 109 6.19 2.01 -23.04
N GLY A 110 5.32 2.59 -22.21
CA GLY A 110 5.71 3.21 -20.96
C GLY A 110 4.93 2.63 -19.78
N ALA A 111 5.57 2.56 -18.62
CA ALA A 111 4.95 2.16 -17.37
C ALA A 111 5.00 3.28 -16.35
N TYR A 112 3.84 3.61 -15.77
CA TYR A 112 3.74 4.46 -14.59
C TYR A 112 3.14 3.63 -13.46
N TYR A 113 3.88 3.44 -12.38
CA TYR A 113 3.46 2.59 -11.28
C TYR A 113 3.29 3.39 -9.99
N GLY A 114 2.26 3.01 -9.24
CA GLY A 114 1.91 3.65 -7.99
C GLY A 114 2.62 3.01 -6.79
N ASN A 115 2.55 3.70 -5.67
CA ASN A 115 3.18 3.35 -4.41
C ASN A 115 2.86 1.92 -3.90
N PRO A 116 1.61 1.41 -3.98
CA PRO A 116 1.32 0.04 -3.52
C PRO A 116 2.08 -1.07 -4.23
N SER A 117 2.60 -0.84 -5.43
CA SER A 117 3.46 -1.80 -6.13
C SER A 117 4.77 -2.04 -5.39
N GLY A 118 5.32 -1.02 -4.70
CA GLY A 118 6.51 -1.12 -3.86
C GLY A 118 6.33 -1.95 -2.60
N PHE A 119 5.08 -2.14 -2.13
CA PHE A 119 4.75 -2.96 -0.96
C PHE A 119 4.43 -4.41 -1.30
N SER A 120 4.66 -4.81 -2.52
CA SER A 120 4.55 -6.19 -2.98
C SER A 120 5.84 -6.59 -3.67
N SER A 121 6.65 -7.40 -2.99
CA SER A 121 7.93 -7.88 -3.53
C SER A 121 7.75 -8.58 -4.88
N SER A 122 6.69 -9.35 -5.05
CA SER A 122 6.36 -9.98 -6.32
C SER A 122 6.09 -8.95 -7.42
N ASN A 123 5.25 -7.95 -7.16
CA ASN A 123 4.89 -6.95 -8.17
C ASN A 123 6.11 -6.19 -8.68
N ILE A 124 6.98 -5.72 -7.79
CA ILE A 124 8.15 -4.92 -8.21
C ILE A 124 9.14 -5.75 -9.02
N VAL A 125 9.37 -7.00 -8.61
CA VAL A 125 10.30 -7.92 -9.30
C VAL A 125 9.77 -8.29 -10.68
N PHE A 126 8.52 -8.76 -10.75
CA PHE A 126 7.94 -9.18 -12.04
C PHE A 126 7.72 -8.02 -12.99
N MET A 127 7.33 -6.85 -12.50
CA MET A 127 7.17 -5.67 -13.36
C MET A 127 8.50 -5.21 -13.95
N ASN A 128 9.56 -5.16 -13.16
CA ASN A 128 10.87 -4.81 -13.69
C ASN A 128 11.37 -5.84 -14.70
N ALA A 129 11.26 -7.13 -14.40
CA ALA A 129 11.64 -8.19 -15.35
C ALA A 129 10.83 -8.12 -16.65
N TRP A 130 9.54 -7.81 -16.58
CA TRP A 130 8.69 -7.65 -17.76
C TRP A 130 9.09 -6.43 -18.60
N LEU A 131 9.36 -5.29 -17.98
CA LEU A 131 9.83 -4.09 -18.68
C LEU A 131 11.24 -4.28 -19.27
N ASP A 132 12.10 -5.04 -18.61
CA ASP A 132 13.42 -5.43 -19.14
C ASP A 132 13.25 -6.33 -20.38
N ALA A 133 12.32 -7.28 -20.33
CA ALA A 133 12.03 -8.16 -21.45
C ALA A 133 11.46 -7.40 -22.68
N ILE A 134 10.67 -6.36 -22.47
CA ILE A 134 10.19 -5.45 -23.52
C ILE A 134 11.35 -4.62 -24.07
N GLY A 135 12.32 -4.25 -23.23
CA GLY A 135 13.45 -3.38 -23.58
C GLY A 135 13.12 -1.88 -23.52
N THR A 136 12.01 -1.48 -22.88
CA THR A 136 11.65 -0.07 -22.75
C THR A 136 12.43 0.64 -21.66
N ARG A 137 12.80 1.89 -21.91
CA ARG A 137 13.39 2.83 -20.94
C ARG A 137 12.35 3.68 -20.23
N ASN A 138 11.11 3.67 -20.68
CA ASN A 138 10.04 4.53 -20.20
C ASN A 138 9.39 3.98 -18.92
N ARG A 139 10.07 4.20 -17.79
CA ARG A 139 9.66 3.75 -16.45
C ARG A 139 9.48 4.94 -15.53
N TYR A 140 8.29 5.13 -15.05
CA TYR A 140 7.89 6.29 -14.27
C TYR A 140 7.20 5.89 -12.97
N ALA A 141 7.44 6.68 -11.93
CA ALA A 141 6.79 6.56 -10.63
C ALA A 141 6.60 7.95 -10.01
N VAL A 142 5.86 8.02 -8.93
CA VAL A 142 5.64 9.28 -8.17
C VAL A 142 6.92 9.86 -7.56
N GLY A 143 7.98 9.08 -7.46
CA GLY A 143 9.23 9.46 -6.79
C GLY A 143 9.79 10.80 -7.22
N SER A 144 9.68 11.15 -8.52
CA SER A 144 10.22 12.40 -9.05
C SER A 144 9.52 13.68 -8.54
N VAL A 145 8.27 13.58 -8.10
CA VAL A 145 7.48 14.72 -7.57
C VAL A 145 7.21 14.60 -6.08
N ASP A 146 7.34 13.42 -5.50
CA ASP A 146 7.00 13.11 -4.12
C ASP A 146 8.25 12.99 -3.23
N GLN A 147 9.24 12.23 -3.64
CA GLN A 147 10.36 11.82 -2.77
C GLN A 147 11.75 12.26 -3.25
N ASN A 148 11.88 12.85 -4.42
CA ASN A 148 13.19 13.08 -5.03
C ASN A 148 14.09 13.99 -4.18
N ALA A 149 13.54 15.07 -3.62
CA ALA A 149 14.29 15.97 -2.74
C ALA A 149 14.81 15.23 -1.49
N TRP A 150 13.97 14.37 -0.92
CA TRP A 150 14.35 13.54 0.22
C TRP A 150 15.46 12.54 -0.14
N HIS A 151 15.35 11.85 -1.28
CA HIS A 151 16.37 10.91 -1.75
C HIS A 151 17.72 11.58 -1.98
N VAL A 152 17.73 12.77 -2.59
CA VAL A 152 18.97 13.55 -2.81
C VAL A 152 19.62 13.94 -1.49
N VAL A 153 18.83 14.40 -0.51
CA VAL A 153 19.34 14.76 0.82
C VAL A 153 19.83 13.52 1.56
N ALA A 154 19.08 12.42 1.53
CA ALA A 154 19.47 11.17 2.18
C ALA A 154 20.79 10.62 1.60
N GLU A 155 20.96 10.64 0.28
CA GLU A 155 22.20 10.25 -0.38
C GLU A 155 23.38 11.12 0.08
N ALA A 156 23.19 12.44 0.11
CA ALA A 156 24.24 13.38 0.51
C ALA A 156 24.62 13.28 2.00
N MET A 157 23.65 13.01 2.88
CA MET A 157 23.88 12.95 4.32
C MET A 157 24.30 11.57 4.83
N TYR A 158 23.77 10.52 4.24
CA TYR A 158 23.90 9.15 4.76
C TYR A 158 24.55 8.17 3.78
N GLY A 159 24.84 8.61 2.55
CA GLY A 159 25.45 7.76 1.53
C GLY A 159 24.51 6.73 0.92
N SER A 160 23.20 6.88 1.11
CA SER A 160 22.18 6.01 0.47
C SER A 160 20.85 6.74 0.38
N MET A 161 20.26 6.78 -0.82
CA MET A 161 18.96 7.37 -1.08
C MET A 161 17.80 6.68 -0.33
N LEU A 162 17.99 5.46 0.13
CA LEU A 162 16.97 4.69 0.85
C LEU A 162 17.08 4.79 2.36
N MET A 163 18.06 5.52 2.88
CA MET A 163 18.21 5.76 4.32
C MET A 163 17.16 6.76 4.78
N ALA A 164 16.23 6.30 5.63
CA ALA A 164 15.26 7.15 6.30
C ALA A 164 15.67 7.34 7.77
N PRO A 165 15.92 8.58 8.24
CA PRO A 165 16.09 8.82 9.66
C PRO A 165 14.77 8.54 10.38
N VAL A 166 14.84 7.92 11.54
CA VAL A 166 13.70 7.74 12.44
C VAL A 166 13.70 8.90 13.44
N SER A 167 12.56 9.57 13.57
CA SER A 167 12.41 10.65 14.54
C SER A 167 12.49 10.13 15.97
N ASP A 168 13.40 10.67 16.77
CA ASP A 168 13.52 10.34 18.19
C ASP A 168 12.53 11.21 18.99
N VAL A 169 11.27 10.76 18.99
CA VAL A 169 10.16 11.49 19.60
C VAL A 169 10.30 11.55 21.14
N ASP A 170 10.88 10.56 21.76
CA ASP A 170 10.98 10.48 23.22
C ASP A 170 12.01 11.44 23.81
N ASN A 171 13.06 11.76 23.07
CA ASN A 171 14.15 12.63 23.52
C ASN A 171 14.12 14.03 22.89
N CYS A 172 12.98 14.40 22.26
CA CYS A 172 12.81 15.67 21.59
C CYS A 172 11.83 16.57 22.37
N ASP A 173 12.27 17.74 22.79
CA ASP A 173 11.45 18.71 23.52
C ASP A 173 10.70 19.68 22.59
N TYR A 174 11.10 19.76 21.31
CA TYR A 174 10.48 20.66 20.34
C TYR A 174 10.32 19.98 18.97
N PHE A 175 9.11 20.07 18.41
CA PHE A 175 8.78 19.52 17.08
C PHE A 175 8.39 20.65 16.14
N LEU A 176 9.06 20.74 15.00
CA LEU A 176 8.65 21.58 13.87
C LEU A 176 8.01 20.70 12.81
N LEU A 177 6.70 20.83 12.63
CA LEU A 177 5.93 20.08 11.61
C LEU A 177 5.68 21.00 10.41
N VAL A 178 6.27 20.67 9.27
CA VAL A 178 6.12 21.44 8.03
C VAL A 178 5.53 20.54 6.95
N GLY A 179 4.31 20.87 6.50
CA GLY A 179 3.63 20.14 5.41
C GLY A 179 3.33 18.68 5.70
N THR A 180 3.26 18.28 6.97
CA THR A 180 3.01 16.90 7.38
C THR A 180 1.83 16.78 8.32
N ASN A 181 1.13 15.66 8.29
CA ASN A 181 0.09 15.33 9.25
C ASN A 181 0.25 13.89 9.74
N PRO A 182 1.06 13.65 10.76
CA PRO A 182 1.34 12.31 11.27
C PRO A 182 0.12 11.60 11.86
N ALA A 183 -0.91 12.34 12.31
CA ALA A 183 -2.16 11.74 12.77
C ALA A 183 -2.97 11.05 11.65
N VAL A 184 -2.73 11.40 10.39
CA VAL A 184 -3.42 10.84 9.21
C VAL A 184 -2.50 9.94 8.39
N SER A 185 -1.21 10.27 8.33
CA SER A 185 -0.20 9.58 7.52
C SER A 185 0.95 9.10 8.38
N ALA A 186 1.38 7.85 8.16
CA ALA A 186 2.48 7.25 8.91
C ALA A 186 2.25 7.29 10.44
N TRP A 187 1.04 6.97 10.85
CA TRP A 187 0.57 6.99 12.24
C TRP A 187 1.52 6.29 13.22
N ASN A 188 2.14 5.20 12.80
CA ASN A 188 2.97 4.35 13.64
C ASN A 188 4.22 5.05 14.21
N TRP A 189 4.79 6.04 13.54
CA TRP A 189 6.00 6.68 14.06
C TRP A 189 5.74 7.55 15.31
N LEU A 190 4.49 7.97 15.53
CA LEU A 190 4.08 8.65 16.75
C LEU A 190 3.86 7.68 17.91
N GLU A 191 3.61 6.41 17.61
CA GLU A 191 3.19 5.41 18.59
C GLU A 191 4.19 4.26 18.77
N THR A 192 5.26 4.23 17.98
CA THR A 192 6.34 3.24 18.13
C THR A 192 7.11 3.37 19.45
N VAL A 193 7.03 4.51 20.10
CA VAL A 193 7.67 4.78 21.39
C VAL A 193 6.62 4.96 22.47
N PRO A 194 6.74 4.32 23.62
CA PRO A 194 5.83 4.51 24.74
C PRO A 194 5.74 5.98 25.11
N GLY A 195 4.56 6.58 24.98
CA GLY A 195 4.35 8.01 25.24
C GLY A 195 4.56 8.95 24.07
N GLY A 196 4.98 8.46 22.89
CA GLY A 196 5.18 9.29 21.70
C GLY A 196 3.95 10.08 21.30
N TRP A 197 2.77 9.47 21.36
CA TRP A 197 1.50 10.18 21.13
C TRP A 197 1.23 11.31 22.14
N ARG A 198 1.58 11.13 23.41
CA ARG A 198 1.40 12.17 24.43
C ARG A 198 2.33 13.36 24.24
N ARG A 199 3.45 13.17 23.56
CA ARG A 199 4.41 14.22 23.20
C ARG A 199 4.13 14.86 21.86
N ALA A 200 3.27 14.24 21.03
CA ALA A 200 2.89 14.82 19.75
C ALA A 200 2.09 16.13 19.94
N PRO A 201 2.26 17.12 19.06
CA PRO A 201 1.68 18.47 19.21
C PRO A 201 0.16 18.54 19.36
N HIS A 202 -0.54 17.46 19.08
CA HIS A 202 -2.01 17.38 19.20
C HIS A 202 -2.49 16.54 20.40
N SER A 203 -1.58 16.09 21.26
CA SER A 203 -1.99 15.44 22.51
C SER A 203 -2.38 16.52 23.54
N PRO A 204 -3.55 16.39 24.18
CA PRO A 204 -3.96 17.31 25.25
C PRO A 204 -2.94 17.45 26.38
N ASP A 205 -2.11 16.43 26.57
CA ASP A 205 -1.12 16.35 27.65
C ASP A 205 0.29 16.79 27.20
N SER A 206 0.47 17.10 25.91
CA SER A 206 1.79 17.36 25.36
C SER A 206 2.18 18.77 25.62
N GLY A 207 2.27 19.51 26.43
CA GLY A 207 2.76 20.90 26.56
C GLY A 207 3.55 21.47 25.34
N ALA A 208 3.59 20.74 24.24
CA ALA A 208 4.23 21.07 22.99
C ALA A 208 3.35 22.06 22.20
N THR A 209 3.81 23.25 21.99
CA THR A 209 3.17 24.26 21.15
C THR A 209 3.42 23.92 19.68
N CYS A 210 2.34 23.71 18.92
CA CYS A 210 2.43 23.65 17.47
C CYS A 210 2.75 25.03 16.92
N GLY A 211 3.97 25.24 16.45
CA GLY A 211 4.31 26.40 15.61
C GLY A 211 3.80 26.11 14.18
N CYS A 212 2.72 26.77 13.76
CA CYS A 212 2.29 26.82 12.37
C CYS A 212 3.16 27.76 11.56
#